data_ae6688c156b03aa62e7cefcc2e798b86
#
_entry.id   ae6688c156b03aa62e7cefcc2e798b86
#
_cell.length_a   1.000
_cell.length_b   1.000
_cell.length_c   1.000
_cell.angle_alpha   90.00
_cell.angle_beta   90.00
_cell.angle_gamma   90.00
#
_symmetry.space_group_name_H-M   'P 1'
#
loop_
_entity.id
_entity.type
_entity.pdbx_description
1 polymer ?
#
loop_
_entity_poly.entity_id
_entity_poly.type
_entity_poly.pdbx_seq_one_letter_code
_entity_poly.pdbx_strand_id
1 'polypeptide(L)'
;AELSITRANQKRDLASMDSQMAGLRSSVKNSEASYRLSELRLEQMEFEADVRIEEGKLNLLQAKLSLDQSRDQVNAQEQINAADLESLEMRIHQAELDLKKAYREMRKLVVTAPAPGLVVYKEMWRGGEMAKVKIGDTPWRGMALIELPDLSVMMIETSVSEVDVAKIKLD
;
A
#
# COMPACT_ATOMS: atom_id res chain seq x y z
N ALA A 1 -3.28 -5.42 -12.43
CA ALA A 1 -2.67 -4.42 -13.32
C ALA A 1 -2.03 -3.27 -12.53
N GLU A 2 -2.74 -2.61 -11.61
CA GLU A 2 -2.24 -1.46 -10.85
C GLU A 2 -1.00 -1.78 -10.01
N LEU A 3 -1.02 -2.85 -9.23
CA LEU A 3 0.13 -3.27 -8.42
C LEU A 3 1.38 -3.57 -9.26
N SER A 4 1.22 -4.16 -10.44
CA SER A 4 2.35 -4.44 -11.33
C SER A 4 2.96 -3.16 -11.92
N ILE A 5 2.13 -2.16 -12.22
CA ILE A 5 2.57 -0.84 -12.67
C ILE A 5 3.32 -0.11 -11.55
N THR A 6 2.77 -0.13 -10.32
CA THR A 6 3.40 0.50 -9.17
C THR A 6 4.77 -0.10 -8.87
N ARG A 7 4.92 -1.43 -8.93
CA ARG A 7 6.21 -2.10 -8.76
C ARG A 7 7.20 -1.81 -9.90
N ALA A 8 6.72 -1.68 -11.14
CA ALA A 8 7.58 -1.31 -12.26
C ALA A 8 8.09 0.14 -12.13
N ASN A 9 7.23 1.06 -11.70
CA ASN A 9 7.61 2.44 -11.40
C ASN A 9 8.63 2.50 -10.26
N GLN A 10 8.42 1.76 -9.16
CA GLN A 10 9.38 1.65 -8.07
C GLN A 10 10.77 1.24 -8.57
N LYS A 11 10.85 0.20 -9.40
CA LYS A 11 12.13 -0.27 -9.93
C LYS A 11 12.83 0.80 -10.78
N ARG A 12 12.07 1.57 -11.56
CA ARG A 12 12.62 2.67 -12.34
C ARG A 12 13.14 3.80 -11.45
N ASP A 13 12.36 4.17 -10.43
CA ASP A 13 12.70 5.25 -9.52
C ASP A 13 13.95 4.89 -8.68
N LEU A 14 14.07 3.64 -8.21
CA LEU A 14 15.28 3.12 -7.56
C LEU A 14 16.51 3.24 -8.47
N ALA A 15 16.40 2.82 -9.73
CA ALA A 15 17.52 2.92 -10.67
C ALA A 15 17.93 4.37 -10.95
N SER A 16 16.96 5.30 -10.95
CA SER A 16 17.22 6.75 -11.08
C SER A 16 17.97 7.30 -9.86
N MET A 17 17.53 6.93 -8.64
CA MET A 17 18.17 7.31 -7.38
C MET A 17 19.62 6.80 -7.33
N ASP A 18 19.86 5.53 -7.68
CA ASP A 18 21.20 4.94 -7.72
C ASP A 18 22.12 5.68 -8.70
N SER A 19 21.63 6.02 -9.90
CA SER A 19 22.38 6.78 -10.89
C SER A 19 22.73 8.19 -10.39
N GLN A 20 21.80 8.87 -9.78
CA GLN A 20 22.01 10.20 -9.19
C GLN A 20 23.02 10.15 -8.05
N MET A 21 22.90 9.19 -7.15
CA MET A 21 23.84 8.97 -6.05
C MET A 21 25.26 8.67 -6.55
N ALA A 22 25.39 7.86 -7.61
CA ALA A 22 26.69 7.58 -8.24
C ALA A 22 27.33 8.87 -8.77
N GLY A 23 26.56 9.76 -9.41
CA GLY A 23 27.03 11.07 -9.85
C GLY A 23 27.52 11.94 -8.72
N LEU A 24 26.74 12.05 -7.64
CA LEU A 24 27.09 12.86 -6.46
C LEU A 24 28.35 12.30 -5.74
N ARG A 25 28.46 10.99 -5.59
CA ARG A 25 29.64 10.35 -5.02
C ARG A 25 30.89 10.55 -5.89
N SER A 26 30.73 10.60 -7.21
CA SER A 26 31.82 10.97 -8.12
C SER A 26 32.25 12.41 -7.93
N SER A 27 31.32 13.34 -7.72
CA SER A 27 31.61 14.73 -7.41
C SER A 27 32.43 14.87 -6.11
N VAL A 28 32.04 14.15 -5.04
CA VAL A 28 32.79 14.10 -3.78
C VAL A 28 34.24 13.64 -4.02
N LYS A 29 34.44 12.55 -4.79
CA LYS A 29 35.78 12.06 -5.10
C LYS A 29 36.63 13.09 -5.85
N ASN A 30 36.03 13.81 -6.78
CA ASN A 30 36.72 14.86 -7.53
C ASN A 30 37.11 16.05 -6.61
N SER A 31 36.19 16.48 -5.73
CA SER A 31 36.46 17.53 -4.76
C SER A 31 37.53 17.10 -3.73
N GLU A 32 37.51 15.83 -3.31
CA GLU A 32 38.51 15.25 -2.41
C GLU A 32 39.89 15.21 -3.06
N ALA A 33 39.97 14.81 -4.33
CA ALA A 33 41.23 14.86 -5.08
C ALA A 33 41.76 16.28 -5.24
N SER A 34 40.89 17.28 -5.48
CA SER A 34 41.24 18.68 -5.57
C SER A 34 41.74 19.22 -4.24
N TYR A 35 41.08 18.88 -3.13
CA TYR A 35 41.53 19.25 -1.78
C TYR A 35 42.91 18.69 -1.49
N ARG A 36 43.11 17.39 -1.74
CA ARG A 36 44.40 16.73 -1.50
C ARG A 36 45.53 17.31 -2.37
N LEU A 37 45.23 17.69 -3.61
CA LEU A 37 46.19 18.37 -4.48
C LEU A 37 46.56 19.73 -3.96
N SER A 38 45.60 20.51 -3.43
CA SER A 38 45.86 21.82 -2.80
C SER A 38 46.67 21.70 -1.51
N GLU A 39 46.42 20.65 -0.73
CA GLU A 39 47.17 20.30 0.48
C GLU A 39 48.63 20.02 0.14
N LEU A 40 48.90 19.13 -0.81
CA LEU A 40 50.28 18.82 -1.25
C LEU A 40 51.01 20.03 -1.83
N ARG A 41 50.29 20.89 -2.56
CA ARG A 41 50.89 22.13 -3.08
C ARG A 41 51.31 23.10 -1.95
N LEU A 42 50.47 23.21 -0.91
CA LEU A 42 50.80 24.06 0.25
C LEU A 42 52.01 23.49 1.00
N GLU A 43 52.12 22.19 1.19
CA GLU A 43 53.28 21.53 1.79
C GLU A 43 54.58 21.81 1.01
N GLN A 44 54.52 21.89 -0.31
CA GLN A 44 55.67 22.20 -1.16
C GLN A 44 56.12 23.67 -1.08
N MET A 45 55.25 24.54 -0.54
CA MET A 45 55.51 25.98 -0.45
C MET A 45 56.24 26.40 0.87
N GLU A 46 56.74 25.45 1.65
CA GLU A 46 57.35 25.70 2.98
C GLU A 46 58.44 26.77 2.96
N PHE A 47 59.17 26.94 1.83
CA PHE A 47 60.24 27.90 1.68
C PHE A 47 59.90 29.07 0.74
N GLU A 48 58.67 29.26 0.36
CA GLU A 48 58.21 30.35 -0.51
C GLU A 48 57.96 31.64 0.30
N ALA A 49 57.77 32.75 -0.43
CA ALA A 49 57.45 34.04 0.20
C ALA A 49 56.08 33.96 0.93
N ASP A 50 55.95 34.65 2.08
CA ASP A 50 54.75 34.63 2.94
C ASP A 50 53.44 34.88 2.19
N VAL A 51 53.46 35.79 1.20
CA VAL A 51 52.28 36.08 0.37
C VAL A 51 51.81 34.84 -0.44
N ARG A 52 52.75 34.03 -0.98
CA ARG A 52 52.43 32.82 -1.71
C ARG A 52 51.90 31.71 -0.81
N ILE A 53 52.45 31.61 0.40
CA ILE A 53 51.97 30.68 1.42
C ILE A 53 50.53 31.05 1.79
N GLU A 54 50.20 32.32 1.94
CA GLU A 54 48.84 32.76 2.26
C GLU A 54 47.85 32.50 1.10
N GLU A 55 48.27 32.72 -0.16
CA GLU A 55 47.48 32.31 -1.33
C GLU A 55 47.25 30.78 -1.35
N GLY A 56 48.28 30.01 -1.01
CA GLY A 56 48.16 28.53 -0.90
C GLY A 56 47.15 28.10 0.16
N LYS A 57 47.14 28.75 1.33
CA LYS A 57 46.15 28.50 2.40
C LYS A 57 44.72 28.86 1.97
N LEU A 58 44.54 29.96 1.26
CA LEU A 58 43.21 30.35 0.73
C LEU A 58 42.71 29.33 -0.32
N ASN A 59 43.58 28.86 -1.20
CA ASN A 59 43.24 27.85 -2.17
C ASN A 59 42.85 26.50 -1.49
N LEU A 60 43.59 26.11 -0.45
CA LEU A 60 43.25 24.93 0.34
C LEU A 60 41.90 25.08 1.04
N LEU A 61 41.62 26.23 1.64
CA LEU A 61 40.36 26.57 2.28
C LEU A 61 39.19 26.47 1.27
N GLN A 62 39.38 27.04 0.07
CA GLN A 62 38.37 26.97 -1.00
C GLN A 62 38.12 25.53 -1.44
N ALA A 63 39.16 24.72 -1.62
CA ALA A 63 39.03 23.31 -1.97
C ALA A 63 38.32 22.53 -0.85
N LYS A 64 38.60 22.82 0.43
CA LYS A 64 37.91 22.22 1.56
C LYS A 64 36.43 22.56 1.57
N LEU A 65 36.07 23.84 1.40
CA LEU A 65 34.66 24.25 1.31
C LEU A 65 33.91 23.54 0.18
N SER A 66 34.56 23.38 -0.99
CA SER A 66 33.97 22.64 -2.12
C SER A 66 33.76 21.17 -1.79
N LEU A 67 34.70 20.53 -1.07
CA LEU A 67 34.54 19.15 -0.60
C LEU A 67 33.41 19.03 0.41
N ASP A 68 33.35 19.93 1.39
CA ASP A 68 32.29 19.93 2.40
C ASP A 68 30.90 20.12 1.74
N GLN A 69 30.77 21.06 0.81
CA GLN A 69 29.54 21.25 0.02
C GLN A 69 29.13 19.98 -0.77
N SER A 70 30.10 19.30 -1.40
CA SER A 70 29.81 18.07 -2.14
C SER A 70 29.34 16.95 -1.21
N ARG A 71 29.91 16.86 0.00
CA ARG A 71 29.47 15.90 1.04
C ARG A 71 28.07 16.21 1.56
N ASP A 72 27.79 17.49 1.81
CA ASP A 72 26.46 17.91 2.26
C ASP A 72 25.39 17.61 1.21
N GLN A 73 25.72 17.77 -0.08
CA GLN A 73 24.81 17.38 -1.18
C GLN A 73 24.51 15.87 -1.17
N VAL A 74 25.50 15.01 -0.93
CA VAL A 74 25.28 13.57 -0.79
C VAL A 74 24.37 13.28 0.38
N ASN A 75 24.64 13.84 1.56
CA ASN A 75 23.84 13.64 2.76
C ASN A 75 22.40 14.11 2.58
N ALA A 76 22.19 15.27 1.97
CA ALA A 76 20.87 15.80 1.68
C ALA A 76 20.11 14.90 0.72
N GLN A 77 20.76 14.40 -0.34
CA GLN A 77 20.14 13.50 -1.30
C GLN A 77 19.83 12.14 -0.69
N GLU A 78 20.67 11.62 0.21
CA GLU A 78 20.37 10.38 0.94
C GLU A 78 19.12 10.50 1.80
N GLN A 79 18.91 11.65 2.46
CA GLN A 79 17.69 11.90 3.23
C GLN A 79 16.45 11.99 2.33
N ILE A 80 16.57 12.68 1.20
CA ILE A 80 15.47 12.76 0.21
C ILE A 80 15.12 11.37 -0.31
N ASN A 81 16.13 10.60 -0.71
CA ASN A 81 15.92 9.24 -1.21
C ASN A 81 15.27 8.34 -0.16
N ALA A 82 15.64 8.46 1.12
CA ALA A 82 15.03 7.71 2.21
C ALA A 82 13.54 8.05 2.36
N ALA A 83 13.17 9.32 2.31
CA ALA A 83 11.78 9.76 2.38
C ALA A 83 10.95 9.30 1.15
N ASP A 84 11.55 9.36 -0.03
CA ASP A 84 10.93 8.89 -1.26
C ASP A 84 10.69 7.38 -1.24
N LEU A 85 11.65 6.59 -0.72
CA LEU A 85 11.49 5.15 -0.52
C LEU A 85 10.35 4.82 0.42
N GLU A 86 10.25 5.49 1.55
CA GLU A 86 9.14 5.32 2.50
C GLU A 86 7.79 5.64 1.82
N SER A 87 7.73 6.71 1.03
CA SER A 87 6.53 7.06 0.26
C SER A 87 6.16 5.98 -0.77
N LEU A 88 7.15 5.41 -1.46
CA LEU A 88 6.94 4.32 -2.42
C LEU A 88 6.45 3.04 -1.75
N GLU A 89 7.01 2.70 -0.59
CA GLU A 89 6.56 1.54 0.21
C GLU A 89 5.12 1.70 0.67
N MET A 90 4.74 2.89 1.15
CA MET A 90 3.34 3.18 1.51
C MET A 90 2.39 3.02 0.34
N ARG A 91 2.76 3.48 -0.87
CA ARG A 91 1.94 3.32 -2.08
C ARG A 91 1.76 1.85 -2.47
N ILE A 92 2.82 1.05 -2.37
CA ILE A 92 2.75 -0.39 -2.63
C ILE A 92 1.84 -1.06 -1.61
N HIS A 93 2.01 -0.76 -0.34
CA HIS A 93 1.18 -1.31 0.73
C HIS A 93 -0.30 -0.97 0.51
N GLN A 94 -0.61 0.29 0.14
CA GLN A 94 -1.98 0.69 -0.20
C GLN A 94 -2.54 -0.11 -1.38
N ALA A 95 -1.77 -0.26 -2.47
CA ALA A 95 -2.19 -1.04 -3.63
C ALA A 95 -2.42 -2.54 -3.30
N GLU A 96 -1.63 -3.10 -2.38
CA GLU A 96 -1.82 -4.47 -1.88
C GLU A 96 -3.09 -4.61 -1.03
N LEU A 97 -3.38 -3.62 -0.17
CA LEU A 97 -4.63 -3.58 0.59
C LEU A 97 -5.86 -3.48 -0.32
N ASP A 98 -5.79 -2.65 -1.35
CA ASP A 98 -6.88 -2.48 -2.31
C ASP A 98 -7.10 -3.76 -3.12
N LEU A 99 -6.03 -4.41 -3.54
CA LEU A 99 -6.10 -5.71 -4.18
C LEU A 99 -6.74 -6.77 -3.26
N LYS A 100 -6.32 -6.83 -2.01
CA LYS A 100 -6.88 -7.75 -1.00
C LYS A 100 -8.36 -7.47 -0.74
N LYS A 101 -8.75 -6.19 -0.73
CA LYS A 101 -10.15 -5.77 -0.60
C LYS A 101 -10.96 -6.21 -1.82
N ALA A 102 -10.46 -5.98 -3.04
CA ALA A 102 -11.12 -6.39 -4.27
C ALA A 102 -11.33 -7.92 -4.33
N TYR A 103 -10.33 -8.71 -3.93
CA TYR A 103 -10.48 -10.17 -3.83
C TYR A 103 -11.54 -10.58 -2.80
N ARG A 104 -11.60 -9.91 -1.65
CA ARG A 104 -12.63 -10.19 -0.65
C ARG A 104 -14.04 -9.88 -1.17
N GLU A 105 -14.20 -8.74 -1.85
CA GLU A 105 -15.49 -8.38 -2.46
C GLU A 105 -15.87 -9.35 -3.57
N MET A 106 -14.93 -9.74 -4.42
CA MET A 106 -15.15 -10.74 -5.47
C MET A 106 -15.61 -12.10 -4.89
N ARG A 107 -15.01 -12.54 -3.78
CA ARG A 107 -15.41 -13.78 -3.10
C ARG A 107 -16.83 -13.74 -2.54
N LYS A 108 -17.33 -12.54 -2.16
CA LYS A 108 -18.71 -12.36 -1.69
C LYS A 108 -19.75 -12.43 -2.81
N LEU A 109 -19.33 -12.35 -4.07
CA LEU A 109 -20.23 -12.51 -5.22
C LEU A 109 -20.70 -13.97 -5.40
N VAL A 110 -19.99 -14.92 -4.82
CA VAL A 110 -20.40 -16.31 -4.79
C VAL A 110 -20.83 -16.65 -3.36
N VAL A 111 -22.12 -16.79 -3.15
CA VAL A 111 -22.70 -17.14 -1.86
C VAL A 111 -22.91 -18.65 -1.80
N THR A 112 -22.29 -19.31 -0.84
CA THR A 112 -22.46 -20.74 -0.61
C THR A 112 -23.28 -21.00 0.65
N ALA A 113 -24.05 -22.08 0.67
CA ALA A 113 -24.81 -22.48 1.86
C ALA A 113 -23.84 -22.87 2.99
N PRO A 114 -24.04 -22.37 4.23
CA PRO A 114 -23.17 -22.70 5.36
C PRO A 114 -23.39 -24.12 5.89
N ALA A 115 -24.56 -24.71 5.61
CA ALA A 115 -24.92 -26.05 6.04
C ALA A 115 -25.86 -26.70 5.00
N PRO A 116 -25.93 -28.04 4.95
CA PRO A 116 -26.93 -28.72 4.16
C PRO A 116 -28.32 -28.48 4.77
N GLY A 117 -29.34 -28.28 3.93
CA GLY A 117 -30.67 -28.03 4.41
C GLY A 117 -31.68 -27.71 3.28
N LEU A 118 -32.93 -27.47 3.68
CA LEU A 118 -33.96 -27.01 2.77
C LEU A 118 -33.72 -25.56 2.39
N VAL A 119 -33.73 -25.28 1.08
CA VAL A 119 -33.56 -23.91 0.57
C VAL A 119 -34.94 -23.26 0.36
N VAL A 120 -35.19 -22.18 1.06
CA VAL A 120 -36.39 -21.36 0.90
C VAL A 120 -36.03 -20.02 0.30
N TYR A 121 -36.58 -19.72 -0.88
CA TYR A 121 -36.38 -18.40 -1.51
C TYR A 121 -37.21 -17.33 -0.81
N LYS A 122 -36.56 -16.26 -0.42
CA LYS A 122 -37.23 -15.08 0.15
C LYS A 122 -38.01 -14.33 -0.93
N GLU A 123 -38.99 -13.56 -0.49
CA GLU A 123 -39.75 -12.67 -1.35
C GLU A 123 -39.10 -11.28 -1.36
N MET A 124 -39.15 -10.63 -2.51
CA MET A 124 -38.68 -9.26 -2.70
C MET A 124 -39.77 -8.42 -3.38
N TRP A 125 -39.75 -7.13 -3.13
CA TRP A 125 -40.68 -6.19 -3.77
C TRP A 125 -40.32 -6.01 -5.25
N ARG A 126 -41.23 -6.32 -6.12
CA ARG A 126 -41.04 -6.20 -7.58
C ARG A 126 -42.32 -5.60 -8.21
N GLY A 127 -42.19 -4.38 -8.77
CA GLY A 127 -43.27 -3.79 -9.56
C GLY A 127 -44.57 -3.56 -8.81
N GLY A 128 -44.56 -3.47 -7.49
CA GLY A 128 -45.73 -3.26 -6.65
C GLY A 128 -46.23 -4.50 -5.91
N GLU A 129 -45.62 -5.67 -6.14
CA GLU A 129 -45.99 -6.93 -5.52
C GLU A 129 -44.78 -7.65 -4.88
N MET A 130 -45.06 -8.46 -3.86
CA MET A 130 -44.07 -9.36 -3.26
C MET A 130 -43.95 -10.64 -4.13
N ALA A 131 -42.75 -10.92 -4.62
CA ALA A 131 -42.47 -12.09 -5.44
C ALA A 131 -41.18 -12.77 -5.01
N LYS A 132 -41.12 -14.09 -5.15
CA LYS A 132 -39.92 -14.86 -4.84
C LYS A 132 -38.76 -14.43 -5.72
N VAL A 133 -37.56 -14.40 -5.12
CA VAL A 133 -36.30 -14.07 -5.81
C VAL A 133 -36.11 -15.00 -7.02
N LYS A 134 -35.72 -14.44 -8.16
CA LYS A 134 -35.45 -15.14 -9.42
C LYS A 134 -34.10 -14.74 -10.00
N ILE A 135 -33.57 -15.56 -10.89
CA ILE A 135 -32.40 -15.25 -11.70
C ILE A 135 -32.68 -13.98 -12.52
N GLY A 136 -31.78 -13.05 -12.50
CA GLY A 136 -31.86 -11.72 -13.14
C GLY A 136 -32.36 -10.59 -12.23
N ASP A 137 -32.77 -10.89 -11.01
CA ASP A 137 -33.09 -9.87 -10.02
C ASP A 137 -31.83 -9.12 -9.57
N THR A 138 -32.00 -7.85 -9.19
CA THR A 138 -30.91 -7.01 -8.69
C THR A 138 -31.10 -6.76 -7.18
N PRO A 139 -30.52 -7.59 -6.32
CA PRO A 139 -30.64 -7.41 -4.89
C PRO A 139 -29.78 -6.22 -4.41
N TRP A 140 -30.22 -5.55 -3.35
CA TRP A 140 -29.42 -4.55 -2.66
C TRP A 140 -28.54 -5.20 -1.58
N ARG A 141 -27.52 -4.49 -1.16
CA ARG A 141 -26.57 -4.98 -0.15
C ARG A 141 -27.28 -5.25 1.18
N GLY A 142 -27.13 -6.47 1.70
CA GLY A 142 -27.74 -6.91 2.97
C GLY A 142 -29.13 -7.51 2.83
N MET A 143 -29.67 -7.62 1.60
CA MET A 143 -30.95 -8.30 1.38
C MET A 143 -30.78 -9.81 1.55
N ALA A 144 -31.70 -10.42 2.32
CA ALA A 144 -31.80 -11.87 2.43
C ALA A 144 -32.44 -12.45 1.17
N LEU A 145 -31.71 -13.29 0.42
CA LEU A 145 -32.17 -13.92 -0.80
C LEU A 145 -32.74 -15.32 -0.55
N ILE A 146 -32.14 -16.03 0.38
CA ILE A 146 -32.39 -17.44 0.68
C ILE A 146 -32.37 -17.58 2.20
N GLU A 147 -33.23 -18.49 2.69
CA GLU A 147 -33.26 -18.94 4.08
C GLU A 147 -33.02 -20.44 4.12
N LEU A 148 -32.27 -20.88 5.11
CA LEU A 148 -32.07 -22.28 5.44
C LEU A 148 -32.71 -22.52 6.82
N PRO A 149 -34.01 -22.90 6.87
CA PRO A 149 -34.69 -23.13 8.14
C PRO A 149 -34.07 -24.34 8.85
N ASP A 150 -33.95 -24.25 10.17
CA ASP A 150 -33.62 -25.40 10.99
C ASP A 150 -34.91 -26.26 11.16
N LEU A 151 -34.89 -27.47 10.61
CA LEU A 151 -35.99 -28.38 10.68
C LEU A 151 -35.86 -29.39 11.82
N SER A 152 -34.91 -29.27 12.69
CA SER A 152 -34.69 -30.17 13.85
C SER A 152 -35.82 -30.12 14.86
N VAL A 153 -36.46 -28.96 14.97
CA VAL A 153 -37.65 -28.75 15.82
C VAL A 153 -38.75 -28.10 14.97
N MET A 154 -39.87 -28.75 14.89
CA MET A 154 -41.03 -28.21 14.18
C MET A 154 -42.20 -28.04 15.13
N MET A 155 -42.89 -26.93 15.03
CA MET A 155 -44.14 -26.67 15.71
C MET A 155 -45.30 -26.67 14.73
N ILE A 156 -46.35 -27.41 15.06
CA ILE A 156 -47.59 -27.40 14.29
C ILE A 156 -48.60 -26.55 15.02
N GLU A 157 -49.08 -25.52 14.34
CA GLU A 157 -50.16 -24.68 14.84
C GLU A 157 -51.45 -25.01 14.04
N THR A 158 -52.47 -25.38 14.75
CA THR A 158 -53.77 -25.71 14.16
C THR A 158 -54.91 -25.08 14.94
N SER A 159 -55.94 -24.68 14.24
CA SER A 159 -57.17 -24.15 14.86
C SER A 159 -58.14 -25.29 15.03
N VAL A 160 -58.61 -25.50 16.25
CA VAL A 160 -59.60 -26.53 16.59
C VAL A 160 -60.93 -25.88 16.91
N SER A 161 -62.02 -26.47 16.36
CA SER A 161 -63.37 -26.01 16.71
C SER A 161 -63.70 -26.24 18.18
N GLU A 162 -64.42 -25.34 18.78
CA GLU A 162 -64.83 -25.38 20.20
C GLU A 162 -65.50 -26.72 20.57
N VAL A 163 -66.21 -27.33 19.62
CA VAL A 163 -66.87 -28.63 19.81
C VAL A 163 -65.88 -29.78 19.90
N ASP A 164 -64.69 -29.68 19.27
CA ASP A 164 -63.69 -30.74 19.20
C ASP A 164 -62.57 -30.58 20.26
N VAL A 165 -62.49 -29.44 20.92
CA VAL A 165 -61.46 -29.16 21.97
C VAL A 165 -61.49 -30.23 23.06
N ALA A 166 -62.68 -30.72 23.47
CA ALA A 166 -62.83 -31.72 24.51
C ALA A 166 -62.27 -33.11 24.13
N LYS A 167 -61.93 -33.33 22.88
CA LYS A 167 -61.35 -34.59 22.38
C LYS A 167 -59.82 -34.56 22.31
N ILE A 168 -59.20 -33.37 22.51
CA ILE A 168 -57.74 -33.20 22.47
C ILE A 168 -57.20 -33.59 23.85
N LYS A 169 -56.22 -34.50 23.87
CA LYS A 169 -55.40 -34.84 25.04
C LYS A 169 -54.00 -34.34 24.81
N LEU A 170 -53.41 -33.71 25.83
CA LEU A 170 -52.01 -33.39 25.89
C LEU A 170 -51.27 -34.64 26.38
N ASP A 171 -50.27 -35.06 25.64
CA ASP A 171 -49.31 -36.11 26.05
C ASP A 171 -48.20 -35.50 26.89
#